data_7af059f5f507e56dadd43ed60d52139b
#
_entry.id   7af059f5f507e56dadd43ed60d52139b
#
_cell.length_a   1.000
_cell.length_b   1.000
_cell.length_c   1.000
_cell.angle_alpha   90.00
_cell.angle_beta   90.00
_cell.angle_gamma   90.00
#
_symmetry.space_group_name_H-M   'P 1'
#
loop_
_entity.id
_entity.type
_entity.pdbx_description
1 polymer ?
#
loop_
_entity_poly.entity_id
_entity_poly.type
_entity_poly.pdbx_seq_one_letter_code
_entity_poly.pdbx_strand_id
1 'polypeptide(L)'
;SGHQAVERAKQMPFDLILMDIQMPDMDGIRACELIHQLPHQQQTPVIAVTAHAMAGQKEKLLGAGMSDYLAKPIEEERLHNLLLRYKPGSGISSRVVTPEVNEIVVNPNATLDWQLALRQAAGKTDLARDMLQMLLDFLPEVRNKVEEQLVGENPEGLVDLIHKLHGSCGYSGVPRMKNLCQLIEQQLRSGTKEEDLEPELLELLDEMDNVAREASKILG
;
A
#
# COMPACT_ATOMS: atom_id res chain seq x y z
N SER A 1 15.46 -7.33 -3.15
CA SER A 1 15.16 -8.48 -2.28
C SER A 1 15.79 -8.30 -0.90
N GLY A 2 15.27 -9.01 0.12
CA GLY A 2 15.80 -8.98 1.49
C GLY A 2 17.29 -9.40 1.56
N HIS A 3 17.69 -10.38 0.79
CA HIS A 3 19.09 -10.81 0.69
C HIS A 3 20.01 -9.69 0.21
N GLN A 4 19.61 -8.95 -0.82
CA GLN A 4 20.41 -7.83 -1.33
C GLN A 4 20.52 -6.70 -0.31
N ALA A 5 19.46 -6.43 0.48
CA ALA A 5 19.50 -5.45 1.55
C ALA A 5 20.51 -5.84 2.63
N VAL A 6 20.51 -7.10 3.08
CA VAL A 6 21.47 -7.62 4.07
C VAL A 6 22.91 -7.55 3.52
N GLU A 7 23.14 -7.96 2.27
CA GLU A 7 24.48 -7.89 1.66
C GLU A 7 24.99 -6.45 1.53
N ARG A 8 24.13 -5.50 1.17
CA ARG A 8 24.51 -4.08 1.15
C ARG A 8 24.82 -3.55 2.55
N ALA A 9 24.02 -3.92 3.54
CA ALA A 9 24.25 -3.52 4.93
C ALA A 9 25.55 -4.08 5.53
N LYS A 10 26.04 -5.22 5.05
CA LYS A 10 27.38 -5.74 5.41
C LYS A 10 28.52 -4.90 4.87
N GLN A 11 28.32 -4.30 3.69
CA GLN A 11 29.39 -3.59 2.97
C GLN A 11 29.61 -2.16 3.44
N MET A 12 28.54 -1.49 3.92
CA MET A 12 28.60 -0.08 4.31
C MET A 12 27.57 0.27 5.37
N PRO A 13 27.86 1.26 6.25
CA PRO A 13 26.88 1.77 7.20
C PRO A 13 25.80 2.60 6.48
N PHE A 14 24.59 2.60 7.03
CA PHE A 14 23.47 3.43 6.61
C PHE A 14 22.98 4.27 7.78
N ASP A 15 22.53 5.50 7.52
CA ASP A 15 21.90 6.36 8.51
C ASP A 15 20.44 5.98 8.75
N LEU A 16 19.78 5.40 7.74
CA LEU A 16 18.40 4.92 7.77
C LEU A 16 18.17 3.92 6.62
N ILE A 17 17.33 2.94 6.84
CA ILE A 17 16.96 1.92 5.84
C ILE A 17 15.43 1.93 5.67
N LEU A 18 14.96 2.14 4.45
CA LEU A 18 13.57 1.90 4.07
C LEU A 18 13.46 0.45 3.58
N MET A 19 12.67 -0.36 4.29
CA MET A 19 12.56 -1.80 4.05
C MET A 19 11.14 -2.18 3.65
N ASP A 20 10.98 -2.66 2.42
CA ASP A 20 9.73 -3.29 2.02
C ASP A 20 9.49 -4.56 2.83
N ILE A 21 8.27 -4.71 3.35
CA ILE A 21 7.92 -5.91 4.13
C ILE A 21 7.63 -7.08 3.21
N GLN A 22 6.95 -6.83 2.09
CA GLN A 22 6.53 -7.89 1.17
C GLN A 22 7.55 -8.04 0.03
N MET A 23 8.52 -8.91 0.26
CA MET A 23 9.53 -9.25 -0.74
C MET A 23 9.59 -10.78 -0.95
N PRO A 24 9.89 -11.25 -2.19
CA PRO A 24 10.10 -12.67 -2.44
C PRO A 24 11.37 -13.16 -1.73
N ASP A 25 11.43 -14.43 -1.39
CA ASP A 25 12.52 -15.20 -0.78
C ASP A 25 12.85 -14.84 0.68
N MET A 26 13.01 -13.58 1.00
CA MET A 26 13.25 -13.06 2.35
C MET A 26 12.41 -11.83 2.58
N ASP A 27 11.49 -11.89 3.54
CA ASP A 27 10.66 -10.75 3.94
C ASP A 27 11.47 -9.66 4.66
N GLY A 28 10.87 -8.47 4.76
CA GLY A 28 11.54 -7.32 5.37
C GLY A 28 11.79 -7.46 6.87
N ILE A 29 10.97 -8.24 7.58
CA ILE A 29 11.16 -8.50 9.03
C ILE A 29 12.44 -9.31 9.22
N ARG A 30 12.59 -10.41 8.48
CA ARG A 30 13.77 -11.25 8.56
C ARG A 30 15.03 -10.50 8.13
N ALA A 31 14.94 -9.66 7.09
CA ALA A 31 16.05 -8.83 6.67
C ALA A 31 16.46 -7.83 7.77
N CYS A 32 15.50 -7.20 8.45
CA CYS A 32 15.75 -6.28 9.57
C CYS A 32 16.51 -6.96 10.72
N GLU A 33 16.06 -8.16 11.15
CA GLU A 33 16.73 -8.94 12.18
C GLU A 33 18.20 -9.21 11.84
N LEU A 34 18.48 -9.63 10.60
CA LEU A 34 19.84 -9.92 10.15
C LEU A 34 20.71 -8.65 10.05
N ILE A 35 20.13 -7.53 9.65
CA ILE A 35 20.83 -6.25 9.58
C ILE A 35 21.22 -5.80 10.99
N HIS A 36 20.33 -5.86 11.98
CA HIS A 36 20.62 -5.48 13.35
C HIS A 36 21.64 -6.39 14.07
N GLN A 37 21.92 -7.59 13.53
CA GLN A 37 23.01 -8.44 14.02
C GLN A 37 24.41 -7.95 13.55
N LEU A 38 24.47 -7.05 12.56
CA LEU A 38 25.73 -6.49 12.08
C LEU A 38 26.23 -5.42 13.05
N PRO A 39 27.50 -5.46 13.53
CA PRO A 39 28.02 -4.56 14.56
C PRO A 39 27.86 -3.07 14.26
N HIS A 40 27.94 -2.68 12.99
CA HIS A 40 27.83 -1.29 12.54
C HIS A 40 26.42 -0.85 12.13
N GLN A 41 25.42 -1.76 12.24
CA GLN A 41 24.02 -1.52 11.89
C GLN A 41 23.05 -1.73 13.06
N GLN A 42 23.55 -2.08 14.25
CA GLN A 42 22.72 -2.38 15.42
C GLN A 42 21.74 -1.28 15.81
N GLN A 43 22.12 -0.02 15.58
CA GLN A 43 21.32 1.16 15.88
C GLN A 43 20.75 1.85 14.65
N THR A 44 20.98 1.31 13.45
CA THR A 44 20.47 1.90 12.22
C THR A 44 18.95 1.80 12.20
N PRO A 45 18.22 2.92 12.10
CA PRO A 45 16.77 2.88 12.01
C PRO A 45 16.32 2.14 10.74
N VAL A 46 15.51 1.10 10.92
CA VAL A 46 14.86 0.38 9.83
C VAL A 46 13.38 0.73 9.82
N ILE A 47 12.92 1.35 8.75
CA ILE A 47 11.56 1.80 8.57
C ILE A 47 10.84 0.85 7.64
N ALA A 48 9.78 0.22 8.13
CA ALA A 48 8.95 -0.67 7.31
C ALA A 48 8.22 0.12 6.22
N VAL A 49 8.23 -0.38 4.98
CA VAL A 49 7.38 0.11 3.90
C VAL A 49 6.35 -0.98 3.63
N THR A 50 5.06 -0.70 3.85
CA THR A 50 4.01 -1.72 3.80
C THR A 50 2.80 -1.25 3.01
N ALA A 51 2.13 -2.18 2.31
CA ALA A 51 0.83 -1.90 1.69
C ALA A 51 -0.30 -1.78 2.73
N HIS A 52 -0.09 -2.24 3.97
CA HIS A 52 -1.09 -2.29 5.02
C HIS A 52 -0.59 -1.53 6.26
N ALA A 53 -1.36 -0.55 6.71
CA ALA A 53 -1.08 0.25 7.91
C ALA A 53 -2.12 -0.01 9.03
N MET A 54 -2.59 -1.26 9.20
CA MET A 54 -3.57 -1.59 10.24
C MET A 54 -2.93 -1.57 11.64
N ALA A 55 -3.68 -1.12 12.65
CA ALA A 55 -3.20 -0.92 14.02
C ALA A 55 -2.48 -2.14 14.64
N GLY A 56 -2.94 -3.38 14.39
CA GLY A 56 -2.28 -4.59 14.90
C GLY A 56 -0.96 -4.94 14.21
N GLN A 57 -0.70 -4.40 13.02
CA GLN A 57 0.54 -4.66 12.27
C GLN A 57 1.69 -3.76 12.75
N LYS A 58 1.39 -2.55 13.23
CA LYS A 58 2.36 -1.64 13.84
C LYS A 58 3.09 -2.30 15.01
N GLU A 59 2.34 -2.87 15.94
CA GLU A 59 2.92 -3.54 17.12
C GLU A 59 3.82 -4.70 16.72
N LYS A 60 3.43 -5.48 15.70
CA LYS A 60 4.22 -6.59 15.17
C LYS A 60 5.53 -6.11 14.55
N LEU A 61 5.50 -5.02 13.76
CA LEU A 61 6.69 -4.45 13.13
C LEU A 61 7.67 -3.86 14.15
N LEU A 62 7.16 -3.10 15.12
CA LEU A 62 7.98 -2.56 16.20
C LEU A 62 8.54 -3.66 17.10
N GLY A 63 7.75 -4.70 17.39
CA GLY A 63 8.20 -5.89 18.13
C GLY A 63 9.27 -6.70 17.40
N ALA A 64 9.34 -6.62 16.09
CA ALA A 64 10.38 -7.22 15.25
C ALA A 64 11.65 -6.35 15.13
N GLY A 65 11.76 -5.25 15.88
CA GLY A 65 12.92 -4.37 15.89
C GLY A 65 12.91 -3.23 14.87
N MET A 66 11.83 -3.05 14.11
CA MET A 66 11.69 -1.91 13.20
C MET A 66 11.42 -0.63 13.99
N SER A 67 11.97 0.50 13.52
CA SER A 67 11.91 1.78 14.24
C SER A 67 10.64 2.57 13.98
N ASP A 68 10.04 2.41 12.76
CA ASP A 68 8.82 3.08 12.34
C ASP A 68 8.26 2.38 11.08
N TYR A 69 7.16 2.90 10.52
CA TYR A 69 6.59 2.39 9.27
C TYR A 69 6.04 3.49 8.38
N LEU A 70 6.02 3.22 7.07
CA LEU A 70 5.38 4.02 6.02
C LEU A 70 4.40 3.15 5.25
N ALA A 71 3.19 3.63 5.06
CA ALA A 71 2.23 2.98 4.18
C ALA A 71 2.52 3.31 2.71
N LYS A 72 2.34 2.35 1.82
CA LYS A 72 2.29 2.58 0.36
C LYS A 72 0.88 3.06 -0.03
N PRO A 73 0.74 4.06 -0.90
CA PRO A 73 1.80 4.87 -1.52
C PRO A 73 2.49 5.77 -0.50
N ILE A 74 3.82 5.97 -0.66
CA ILE A 74 4.59 6.80 0.25
C ILE A 74 4.25 8.28 0.00
N GLU A 75 3.64 8.92 0.98
CA GLU A 75 3.35 10.35 0.96
C GLU A 75 4.63 11.15 1.25
N GLU A 76 4.92 12.16 0.43
CA GLU A 76 6.12 13.00 0.54
C GLU A 76 6.24 13.65 1.93
N GLU A 77 5.15 14.19 2.46
CA GLU A 77 5.13 14.83 3.78
C GLU A 77 5.45 13.84 4.90
N ARG A 78 4.92 12.63 4.84
CA ARG A 78 5.22 11.57 5.83
C ARG A 78 6.68 11.14 5.76
N LEU A 79 7.21 10.95 4.55
CA LEU A 79 8.62 10.63 4.35
C LEU A 79 9.51 11.76 4.86
N HIS A 80 9.19 13.02 4.54
CA HIS A 80 9.92 14.20 5.01
C HIS A 80 9.97 14.27 6.54
N ASN A 81 8.82 14.15 7.20
CA ASN A 81 8.72 14.17 8.67
C ASN A 81 9.49 13.03 9.31
N LEU A 82 9.49 11.86 8.69
CA LEU A 82 10.26 10.71 9.15
C LEU A 82 11.76 10.95 9.00
N LEU A 83 12.23 11.47 7.87
CA LEU A 83 13.64 11.79 7.64
C LEU A 83 14.14 12.87 8.62
N LEU A 84 13.32 13.87 8.95
CA LEU A 84 13.65 14.87 9.97
C LEU A 84 13.81 14.25 11.37
N ARG A 85 12.98 13.26 11.71
CA ARG A 85 13.01 12.55 12.99
C ARG A 85 14.27 11.71 13.16
N TYR A 86 14.69 11.04 12.09
CA TYR A 86 15.85 10.13 12.11
C TYR A 86 17.14 10.76 11.54
N LYS A 87 17.18 12.09 11.39
CA LYS A 87 18.37 12.80 10.91
C LYS A 87 19.55 12.56 11.86
N PRO A 88 20.75 12.19 11.36
CA PRO A 88 21.95 12.07 12.18
C PRO A 88 22.23 13.35 12.98
N GLY A 89 22.39 13.23 14.29
CA GLY A 89 22.66 14.37 15.20
C GLY A 89 21.42 14.99 15.87
N SER A 90 20.22 14.63 15.53
CA SER A 90 19.03 14.93 16.33
C SER A 90 18.95 13.93 17.49
N GLY A 91 19.57 14.18 18.63
CA GLY A 91 19.69 13.29 19.79
C GLY A 91 18.37 12.83 20.42
N ILE A 92 17.50 12.25 19.62
CA ILE A 92 16.21 11.69 20.02
C ILE A 92 16.41 10.18 20.22
N SER A 93 16.90 9.86 21.43
CA SER A 93 16.74 8.53 22.03
C SER A 93 15.26 8.13 21.98
N SER A 94 15.02 6.88 21.61
CA SER A 94 13.76 6.11 21.58
C SER A 94 12.68 6.54 22.58
N ARG A 95 12.12 7.71 22.45
CA ARG A 95 10.81 8.00 22.99
C ARG A 95 9.81 7.88 21.86
N VAL A 96 8.98 6.87 21.96
CA VAL A 96 7.72 6.75 21.23
C VAL A 96 6.91 8.02 21.55
N VAL A 97 7.22 9.11 20.85
CA VAL A 97 6.30 10.22 20.73
C VAL A 97 5.34 9.77 19.63
N THR A 98 4.23 9.22 20.04
CA THR A 98 3.06 9.22 19.18
C THR A 98 2.84 10.67 18.77
N PRO A 99 3.07 11.09 17.52
CA PRO A 99 2.42 12.30 17.06
C PRO A 99 0.92 11.99 17.21
N GLU A 100 0.17 12.87 17.84
CA GLU A 100 -1.23 13.01 17.47
C GLU A 100 -1.22 13.29 15.96
N VAL A 101 -1.19 12.23 15.18
CA VAL A 101 -1.68 12.29 13.82
C VAL A 101 -3.12 12.72 14.03
N ASN A 102 -3.49 13.92 13.61
CA ASN A 102 -4.85 14.12 13.16
C ASN A 102 -5.08 12.96 12.18
N GLU A 103 -5.60 11.87 12.68
CA GLU A 103 -6.19 10.82 11.88
C GLU A 103 -7.31 11.53 11.12
N ILE A 104 -6.94 12.03 9.94
CA ILE A 104 -7.96 12.34 8.97
C ILE A 104 -8.56 10.99 8.69
N VAL A 105 -9.73 10.77 9.26
CA VAL A 105 -10.48 9.53 9.15
C VAL A 105 -10.78 9.36 7.67
N VAL A 106 -9.87 8.68 6.97
CA VAL A 106 -10.17 8.19 5.62
C VAL A 106 -11.32 7.22 5.84
N ASN A 107 -12.49 7.56 5.33
CA ASN A 107 -13.61 6.63 5.38
C ASN A 107 -13.26 5.44 4.47
N PRO A 108 -12.92 4.27 5.02
CA PRO A 108 -12.48 3.12 4.22
C PRO A 108 -13.61 2.58 3.32
N ASN A 109 -14.85 3.00 3.57
CA ASN A 109 -16.04 2.62 2.82
C ASN A 109 -16.49 3.72 1.83
N ALA A 110 -15.73 4.81 1.68
CA ALA A 110 -16.08 5.82 0.69
C ALA A 110 -15.78 5.28 -0.72
N THR A 111 -16.75 5.42 -1.62
CA THR A 111 -16.59 5.10 -3.04
C THR A 111 -15.54 6.00 -3.68
N LEU A 112 -15.63 7.31 -3.45
CA LEU A 112 -14.67 8.31 -3.90
C LEU A 112 -14.44 9.35 -2.80
N ASP A 113 -13.18 9.52 -2.40
CA ASP A 113 -12.70 10.55 -1.48
C ASP A 113 -11.76 11.50 -2.25
N TRP A 114 -12.33 12.62 -2.73
CA TRP A 114 -11.58 13.59 -3.52
C TRP A 114 -10.46 14.27 -2.71
N GLN A 115 -10.63 14.44 -1.41
CA GLN A 115 -9.57 14.97 -0.54
C GLN A 115 -8.40 13.99 -0.41
N LEU A 116 -8.70 12.70 -0.37
CA LEU A 116 -7.68 11.66 -0.41
C LEU A 116 -6.94 11.67 -1.75
N ALA A 117 -7.66 11.76 -2.90
CA ALA A 117 -7.06 11.86 -4.22
C ALA A 117 -6.12 13.08 -4.35
N LEU A 118 -6.57 14.25 -3.87
CA LEU A 118 -5.74 15.46 -3.87
C LEU A 118 -4.46 15.28 -3.04
N ARG A 119 -4.54 14.68 -1.85
CA ARG A 119 -3.36 14.40 -1.02
C ARG A 119 -2.38 13.47 -1.73
N GLN A 120 -2.90 12.40 -2.36
CA GLN A 120 -2.09 11.44 -3.12
C GLN A 120 -1.41 12.08 -4.33
N ALA A 121 -2.01 13.13 -4.89
CA ALA A 121 -1.45 13.96 -5.97
C ALA A 121 -0.63 15.16 -5.47
N ALA A 122 -0.18 15.16 -4.20
CA ALA A 122 0.56 16.27 -3.58
C ALA A 122 -0.14 17.63 -3.71
N GLY A 123 -1.47 17.65 -3.60
CA GLY A 123 -2.32 18.84 -3.69
C GLY A 123 -2.55 19.37 -5.13
N LYS A 124 -2.03 18.66 -6.15
CA LYS A 124 -2.17 19.07 -7.57
C LYS A 124 -3.48 18.54 -8.15
N THR A 125 -4.44 19.44 -8.37
CA THR A 125 -5.78 19.08 -8.86
C THR A 125 -5.74 18.40 -10.24
N ASP A 126 -4.92 18.91 -11.16
CA ASP A 126 -4.80 18.35 -12.50
C ASP A 126 -4.28 16.91 -12.44
N LEU A 127 -3.22 16.68 -11.63
CA LEU A 127 -2.67 15.34 -11.44
C LEU A 127 -3.68 14.38 -10.80
N ALA A 128 -4.45 14.84 -9.80
CA ALA A 128 -5.49 14.02 -9.18
C ALA A 128 -6.59 13.63 -10.18
N ARG A 129 -6.97 14.57 -11.08
CA ARG A 129 -7.92 14.29 -12.17
C ARG A 129 -7.37 13.29 -13.17
N ASP A 130 -6.12 13.46 -13.59
CA ASP A 130 -5.45 12.57 -14.53
C ASP A 130 -5.36 11.14 -13.95
N MET A 131 -4.97 11.00 -12.68
CA MET A 131 -4.91 9.69 -12.00
C MET A 131 -6.27 9.02 -11.91
N LEU A 132 -7.33 9.79 -11.58
CA LEU A 132 -8.69 9.27 -11.55
C LEU A 132 -9.17 8.86 -12.95
N GLN A 133 -8.87 9.67 -13.98
CA GLN A 133 -9.21 9.34 -15.36
C GLN A 133 -8.50 8.07 -15.83
N MET A 134 -7.20 7.93 -15.55
CA MET A 134 -6.45 6.71 -15.87
C MET A 134 -7.04 5.46 -15.20
N LEU A 135 -7.53 5.59 -13.96
CA LEU A 135 -8.24 4.49 -13.31
C LEU A 135 -9.52 4.15 -14.09
N LEU A 136 -10.35 5.16 -14.43
CA LEU A 136 -11.60 4.93 -15.18
C LEU A 136 -11.35 4.27 -16.54
N ASP A 137 -10.31 4.69 -17.24
CA ASP A 137 -9.93 4.12 -18.55
C ASP A 137 -9.50 2.66 -18.44
N PHE A 138 -9.03 2.25 -17.27
CA PHE A 138 -8.61 0.86 -17.00
C PHE A 138 -9.77 -0.05 -16.56
N LEU A 139 -10.83 0.50 -15.94
CA LEU A 139 -11.96 -0.30 -15.43
C LEU A 139 -12.62 -1.23 -16.47
N PRO A 140 -12.81 -0.85 -17.75
CA PRO A 140 -13.43 -1.73 -18.73
C PRO A 140 -12.66 -3.03 -18.96
N GLU A 141 -11.34 -3.00 -18.98
CA GLU A 141 -10.50 -4.20 -19.12
C GLU A 141 -10.69 -5.15 -17.92
N VAL A 142 -10.69 -4.57 -16.71
CA VAL A 142 -10.91 -5.35 -15.47
C VAL A 142 -12.31 -5.96 -15.46
N ARG A 143 -13.33 -5.16 -15.81
CA ARG A 143 -14.73 -5.59 -15.87
C ARG A 143 -14.88 -6.84 -16.76
N ASN A 144 -14.37 -6.78 -17.97
CA ASN A 144 -14.47 -7.89 -18.92
C ASN A 144 -13.87 -9.18 -18.32
N LYS A 145 -12.70 -9.08 -17.68
CA LYS A 145 -12.05 -10.25 -17.06
C LYS A 145 -12.81 -10.78 -15.85
N VAL A 146 -13.41 -9.91 -15.06
CA VAL A 146 -14.26 -10.32 -13.92
C VAL A 146 -15.54 -11.00 -14.42
N GLU A 147 -16.16 -10.47 -15.46
CA GLU A 147 -17.35 -11.06 -16.08
C GLU A 147 -17.05 -12.43 -16.72
N GLU A 148 -15.91 -12.60 -17.42
CA GLU A 148 -15.42 -13.89 -17.92
C GLU A 148 -15.29 -14.91 -16.77
N GLN A 149 -14.71 -14.49 -15.63
CA GLN A 149 -14.59 -15.34 -14.44
C GLN A 149 -15.94 -15.78 -13.88
N LEU A 150 -16.91 -14.86 -13.79
CA LEU A 150 -18.26 -15.12 -13.25
C LEU A 150 -19.06 -16.11 -14.09
N VAL A 151 -18.79 -16.20 -15.41
CA VAL A 151 -19.40 -17.19 -16.29
C VAL A 151 -18.60 -18.51 -16.35
N GLY A 152 -17.56 -18.67 -15.55
CA GLY A 152 -16.78 -19.91 -15.42
C GLY A 152 -15.72 -20.10 -16.51
N GLU A 153 -15.32 -19.04 -17.20
CA GLU A 153 -14.31 -19.13 -18.28
C GLU A 153 -12.87 -19.14 -17.78
N ASN A 154 -12.65 -18.95 -16.46
CA ASN A 154 -11.33 -18.92 -15.80
C ASN A 154 -10.26 -18.15 -16.61
N PRO A 155 -10.37 -16.82 -16.72
CA PRO A 155 -9.50 -16.01 -17.56
C PRO A 155 -8.07 -15.97 -17.01
N GLU A 156 -7.09 -16.29 -17.86
CA GLU A 156 -5.68 -16.10 -17.50
C GLU A 156 -5.41 -14.65 -17.14
N GLY A 157 -4.62 -14.43 -16.07
CA GLY A 157 -4.13 -13.11 -15.67
C GLY A 157 -5.09 -12.31 -14.80
N LEU A 158 -6.20 -12.86 -14.30
CA LEU A 158 -7.12 -12.15 -13.40
C LEU A 158 -6.39 -11.66 -12.14
N VAL A 159 -5.54 -12.49 -11.53
CA VAL A 159 -4.75 -12.13 -10.34
C VAL A 159 -3.88 -10.90 -10.60
N ASP A 160 -3.16 -10.88 -11.73
CA ASP A 160 -2.28 -9.77 -12.10
C ASP A 160 -3.06 -8.50 -12.39
N LEU A 161 -4.26 -8.65 -12.98
CA LEU A 161 -5.13 -7.53 -13.30
C LEU A 161 -5.73 -6.90 -12.03
N ILE A 162 -6.20 -7.72 -11.08
CA ILE A 162 -6.67 -7.26 -9.77
C ILE A 162 -5.53 -6.59 -8.98
N HIS A 163 -4.31 -7.14 -9.04
CA HIS A 163 -3.14 -6.53 -8.44
C HIS A 163 -2.83 -5.14 -9.03
N LYS A 164 -2.89 -4.99 -10.36
CA LYS A 164 -2.72 -3.68 -11.01
C LYS A 164 -3.81 -2.69 -10.63
N LEU A 165 -5.08 -3.16 -10.57
CA LEU A 165 -6.21 -2.34 -10.13
C LEU A 165 -6.02 -1.88 -8.69
N HIS A 166 -5.62 -2.78 -7.78
CA HIS A 166 -5.30 -2.45 -6.39
C HIS A 166 -4.24 -1.34 -6.30
N GLY A 167 -3.16 -1.45 -7.10
CA GLY A 167 -2.13 -0.42 -7.20
C GLY A 167 -2.68 0.93 -7.67
N SER A 168 -3.50 0.94 -8.73
CA SER A 168 -4.12 2.15 -9.29
C SER A 168 -5.07 2.83 -8.30
N CYS A 169 -5.85 2.06 -7.53
CA CYS A 169 -6.71 2.58 -6.46
C CYS A 169 -5.92 3.33 -5.38
N GLY A 170 -4.64 2.98 -5.19
CA GLY A 170 -3.75 3.62 -4.23
C GLY A 170 -3.51 5.10 -4.48
N TYR A 171 -3.76 5.61 -5.69
CA TYR A 171 -3.49 6.99 -6.11
C TYR A 171 -4.73 7.75 -6.58
N SER A 172 -5.90 7.10 -6.63
CA SER A 172 -7.10 7.66 -7.27
C SER A 172 -8.21 8.04 -6.29
N GLY A 173 -7.95 7.94 -4.96
CA GLY A 173 -8.92 8.33 -3.95
C GLY A 173 -10.16 7.43 -3.87
N VAL A 174 -10.05 6.14 -4.15
CA VAL A 174 -11.14 5.15 -4.16
C VAL A 174 -10.93 4.06 -3.09
N PRO A 175 -11.05 4.41 -1.80
CA PRO A 175 -10.65 3.52 -0.70
C PRO A 175 -11.46 2.22 -0.62
N ARG A 176 -12.77 2.24 -0.91
CA ARG A 176 -13.62 1.04 -0.90
C ARG A 176 -13.21 0.07 -1.99
N MET A 177 -13.03 0.53 -3.23
CA MET A 177 -12.55 -0.31 -4.33
C MET A 177 -11.17 -0.89 -4.02
N LYS A 178 -10.25 -0.10 -3.43
CA LYS A 178 -8.94 -0.56 -2.99
C LYS A 178 -9.05 -1.74 -2.02
N ASN A 179 -9.93 -1.64 -1.01
CA ASN A 179 -10.12 -2.70 -0.02
C ASN A 179 -10.69 -3.99 -0.65
N LEU A 180 -11.64 -3.86 -1.59
CA LEU A 180 -12.18 -4.99 -2.33
C LEU A 180 -11.10 -5.69 -3.17
N CYS A 181 -10.31 -4.94 -3.92
CA CYS A 181 -9.20 -5.50 -4.68
C CYS A 181 -8.22 -6.26 -3.81
N GLN A 182 -7.89 -5.70 -2.63
CA GLN A 182 -7.00 -6.35 -1.67
C GLN A 182 -7.57 -7.68 -1.16
N LEU A 183 -8.86 -7.71 -0.82
CA LEU A 183 -9.54 -8.92 -0.34
C LEU A 183 -9.52 -10.00 -1.43
N ILE A 184 -9.92 -9.66 -2.65
CA ILE A 184 -9.94 -10.58 -3.80
C ILE A 184 -8.52 -11.09 -4.11
N GLU A 185 -7.51 -10.21 -4.14
CA GLU A 185 -6.11 -10.60 -4.37
C GLU A 185 -5.62 -11.60 -3.31
N GLN A 186 -5.95 -11.38 -2.05
CA GLN A 186 -5.58 -12.28 -0.96
C GLN A 186 -6.23 -13.65 -1.10
N GLN A 187 -7.51 -13.70 -1.45
CA GLN A 187 -8.26 -14.94 -1.64
C GLN A 187 -7.73 -15.73 -2.85
N LEU A 188 -7.51 -15.07 -3.98
CA LEU A 188 -6.93 -15.68 -5.18
C LEU A 188 -5.55 -16.30 -4.90
N ARG A 189 -4.70 -15.60 -4.16
CA ARG A 189 -3.35 -16.09 -3.78
C ARG A 189 -3.37 -17.21 -2.74
N SER A 190 -4.40 -17.29 -1.90
CA SER A 190 -4.55 -18.36 -0.89
C SER A 190 -5.08 -19.67 -1.46
N GLY A 191 -5.40 -19.71 -2.75
CA GLY A 191 -5.96 -20.89 -3.41
C GLY A 191 -7.44 -21.13 -3.09
N THR A 192 -8.16 -20.09 -2.69
CA THR A 192 -9.63 -20.12 -2.56
C THR A 192 -10.22 -20.53 -3.91
N LYS A 193 -11.20 -21.41 -3.89
CA LYS A 193 -11.86 -21.81 -5.13
C LYS A 193 -12.52 -20.61 -5.77
N GLU A 194 -12.37 -20.49 -7.05
CA GLU A 194 -12.89 -19.37 -7.85
C GLU A 194 -14.40 -19.18 -7.71
N GLU A 195 -15.14 -20.28 -7.52
CA GLU A 195 -16.57 -20.28 -7.24
C GLU A 195 -16.93 -19.58 -5.91
N ASP A 196 -16.02 -19.56 -4.94
CA ASP A 196 -16.23 -18.92 -3.64
C ASP A 196 -15.95 -17.41 -3.68
N LEU A 197 -15.47 -16.86 -4.83
CA LEU A 197 -15.17 -15.44 -5.04
C LEU A 197 -16.30 -14.64 -5.68
N GLU A 198 -17.37 -15.32 -6.11
CA GLU A 198 -18.49 -14.70 -6.82
C GLU A 198 -19.05 -13.46 -6.09
N PRO A 199 -19.29 -13.49 -4.76
CA PRO A 199 -19.83 -12.34 -4.05
C PRO A 199 -18.92 -11.11 -4.10
N GLU A 200 -17.62 -11.28 -3.91
CA GLU A 200 -16.63 -10.20 -3.92
C GLU A 200 -16.42 -9.64 -5.33
N LEU A 201 -16.47 -10.50 -6.34
CA LEU A 201 -16.36 -10.07 -7.73
C LEU A 201 -17.59 -9.27 -8.17
N LEU A 202 -18.80 -9.69 -7.78
CA LEU A 202 -20.03 -8.91 -8.02
C LEU A 202 -19.99 -7.56 -7.29
N GLU A 203 -19.54 -7.53 -6.04
CA GLU A 203 -19.38 -6.28 -5.29
C GLU A 203 -18.35 -5.35 -5.95
N LEU A 204 -17.28 -5.90 -6.52
CA LEU A 204 -16.29 -5.13 -7.27
C LEU A 204 -16.89 -4.50 -8.53
N LEU A 205 -17.71 -5.22 -9.28
CA LEU A 205 -18.43 -4.69 -10.46
C LEU A 205 -19.36 -3.53 -10.08
N ASP A 206 -20.14 -3.71 -9.01
CA ASP A 206 -21.03 -2.66 -8.49
C ASP A 206 -20.23 -1.41 -8.05
N GLU A 207 -19.09 -1.62 -7.40
CA GLU A 207 -18.24 -0.52 -6.97
C GLU A 207 -17.56 0.21 -8.13
N MET A 208 -17.21 -0.49 -9.21
CA MET A 208 -16.73 0.15 -10.45
C MET A 208 -17.77 1.13 -11.02
N ASP A 209 -19.05 0.73 -11.05
CA ASP A 209 -20.14 1.59 -11.50
C ASP A 209 -20.36 2.80 -10.58
N ASN A 210 -20.24 2.59 -9.27
CA ASN A 210 -20.34 3.65 -8.29
C ASN A 210 -19.19 4.67 -8.45
N VAL A 211 -17.95 4.20 -8.59
CA VAL A 211 -16.78 5.06 -8.82
C VAL A 211 -16.93 5.86 -10.11
N ALA A 212 -17.33 5.23 -11.21
CA ALA A 212 -17.56 5.92 -12.49
C ALA A 212 -18.62 7.04 -12.36
N ARG A 213 -19.70 6.78 -11.63
CA ARG A 213 -20.77 7.75 -11.37
C ARG A 213 -20.29 8.93 -10.50
N GLU A 214 -19.54 8.67 -9.43
CA GLU A 214 -19.01 9.74 -8.57
C GLU A 214 -17.91 10.54 -9.28
N ALA A 215 -17.04 9.86 -10.03
CA ALA A 215 -15.97 10.50 -10.79
C ALA A 215 -16.52 11.46 -11.87
N SER A 216 -17.63 11.12 -12.53
CA SER A 216 -18.25 12.00 -13.54
C SER A 216 -18.68 13.37 -12.98
N LYS A 217 -18.98 13.45 -11.66
CA LYS A 217 -19.31 14.73 -11.00
C LYS A 217 -18.08 15.63 -10.79
N ILE A 218 -16.88 15.05 -10.82
CA ILE A 218 -15.60 15.75 -10.58
C ILE A 218 -14.92 16.08 -11.91
N LEU A 219 -14.96 15.15 -12.84
CA LEU A 219 -14.28 15.29 -14.13
C LEU A 219 -15.10 16.15 -15.12
N GLY A 220 -16.43 16.23 -14.95
CA GLY A 220 -17.34 17.11 -15.67
C GLY A 220 -17.87 16.51 -16.92
#